data_947f854cfb6ebfba0af99c566bbd4fbc
#
_entry.id   947f854cfb6ebfba0af99c566bbd4fbc
#
_cell.length_a   1.000
_cell.length_b   1.000
_cell.length_c   1.000
_cell.angle_alpha   90.00
_cell.angle_beta   90.00
_cell.angle_gamma   90.00
#
_symmetry.space_group_name_H-M   'P 1'
#
loop_
_entity.id
_entity.type
_entity.pdbx_description
1 polymer ?
#
loop_
_entity_poly.entity_id
_entity_poly.type
_entity_poly.pdbx_seq_one_letter_code
_entity_poly.pdbx_strand_id
1 'polypeptide(L)'
;RCAEFSVLSTQYSVLFPPGRGAPVIHLVFTGGTISMQRDERAGGNIPTHGGEALVGFAPELKSVAPFRIDDWGRYPACHMGYDKLWELRNHVARIMREERATGVVITHGTDTIEETAYILARTLDPEVPVAITGAMLTAGDVGWDGPRNLTDAARVAASPESRGRGTMVVFAGQIFAGHQVTKHDEEDRQPLGGIHFPQPCSSCFGRHSHPRPTGAGGG
;
A
#
# COMPACT_ATOMS: atom_id res chain seq x y z
N ARG A 1 20.93 -33.07 -6.60
CA ARG A 1 19.75 -33.21 -5.72
C ARG A 1 19.19 -31.79 -5.58
N CYS A 2 18.13 -31.49 -6.33
CA CYS A 2 17.38 -30.26 -6.19
C CYS A 2 16.61 -30.34 -4.86
N ALA A 3 16.81 -29.33 -4.02
CA ALA A 3 15.97 -29.12 -2.84
C ALA A 3 14.62 -28.57 -3.30
N GLU A 4 13.56 -29.27 -2.95
CA GLU A 4 12.19 -28.82 -3.15
C GLU A 4 11.94 -27.59 -2.30
N PHE A 5 11.75 -26.43 -2.95
CA PHE A 5 11.21 -25.26 -2.30
C PHE A 5 9.73 -25.52 -2.01
N SER A 6 9.43 -25.78 -0.74
CA SER A 6 8.07 -25.81 -0.23
C SER A 6 7.44 -24.45 -0.49
N VAL A 7 6.49 -24.41 -1.41
CA VAL A 7 5.61 -23.26 -1.64
C VAL A 7 4.74 -23.11 -0.39
N LEU A 8 5.08 -22.13 0.45
CA LEU A 8 4.21 -21.71 1.55
C LEU A 8 2.87 -21.31 0.93
N SER A 9 1.84 -22.08 1.25
CA SER A 9 0.46 -21.79 0.85
C SER A 9 0.06 -20.46 1.47
N THR A 10 -0.03 -19.42 0.65
CA THR A 10 -0.57 -18.12 1.04
C THR A 10 -2.00 -18.32 1.53
N GLN A 11 -2.26 -18.07 2.81
CA GLN A 11 -3.61 -18.17 3.37
C GLN A 11 -4.40 -16.93 2.95
N TYR A 12 -5.40 -17.14 2.10
CA TYR A 12 -6.33 -16.08 1.69
C TYR A 12 -7.53 -16.07 2.63
N SER A 13 -7.70 -14.98 3.38
CA SER A 13 -8.94 -14.72 4.10
C SER A 13 -9.88 -13.90 3.22
N VAL A 14 -11.05 -14.45 2.89
CA VAL A 14 -12.11 -13.73 2.20
C VAL A 14 -13.09 -13.22 3.25
N LEU A 15 -13.07 -11.94 3.55
CA LEU A 15 -13.97 -11.33 4.53
C LEU A 15 -15.40 -11.15 3.99
N PHE A 16 -15.56 -11.14 2.65
CA PHE A 16 -16.86 -11.15 1.99
C PHE A 16 -16.78 -12.09 0.80
N PRO A 17 -17.63 -13.15 0.72
CA PRO A 17 -17.69 -13.95 -0.49
C PRO A 17 -18.25 -13.07 -1.61
N PRO A 18 -17.48 -12.80 -2.68
CA PRO A 18 -18.00 -12.04 -3.79
C PRO A 18 -19.08 -12.86 -4.48
N GLY A 19 -20.24 -12.24 -4.69
CA GLY A 19 -21.17 -12.74 -5.71
C GLY A 19 -20.43 -12.82 -7.05
N ARG A 20 -20.79 -13.76 -7.93
CA ARG A 20 -20.15 -13.87 -9.26
C ARG A 20 -20.20 -12.53 -9.98
N GLY A 21 -19.05 -11.87 -10.15
CA GLY A 21 -18.93 -10.61 -10.86
C GLY A 21 -18.82 -9.34 -9.99
N ALA A 22 -18.83 -9.43 -8.65
CA ALA A 22 -18.58 -8.26 -7.81
C ALA A 22 -17.10 -7.82 -7.89
N PRO A 23 -16.82 -6.49 -7.91
CA PRO A 23 -15.47 -5.98 -7.87
C PRO A 23 -14.78 -6.38 -6.56
N VAL A 24 -13.57 -6.93 -6.65
CA VAL A 24 -12.77 -7.34 -5.48
C VAL A 24 -11.38 -6.73 -5.59
N ILE A 25 -10.99 -6.00 -4.57
CA ILE A 25 -9.60 -5.51 -4.45
C ILE A 25 -8.76 -6.52 -3.68
N HIS A 26 -7.47 -6.60 -3.99
CA HIS A 26 -6.52 -7.42 -3.26
C HIS A 26 -5.61 -6.54 -2.41
N LEU A 27 -5.49 -6.86 -1.13
CA LEU A 27 -4.61 -6.19 -0.18
C LEU A 27 -3.37 -7.06 0.02
N VAL A 28 -2.27 -6.70 -0.63
CA VAL A 28 -0.99 -7.41 -0.59
C VAL A 28 -0.10 -6.78 0.47
N PHE A 29 0.16 -7.50 1.55
CA PHE A 29 0.98 -7.02 2.66
C PHE A 29 2.41 -7.52 2.50
N THR A 30 3.34 -6.58 2.31
CA THR A 30 4.77 -6.90 2.14
C THR A 30 5.63 -6.53 3.34
N GLY A 31 5.07 -5.80 4.30
CA GLY A 31 5.78 -5.32 5.48
C GLY A 31 5.94 -3.79 5.48
N GLY A 32 7.14 -3.31 5.80
CA GLY A 32 7.44 -1.90 6.00
C GLY A 32 7.02 -1.37 7.37
N THR A 33 7.26 -0.09 7.64
CA THR A 33 6.98 0.59 8.91
C THR A 33 5.53 0.45 9.35
N ILE A 34 4.60 0.41 8.40
CA ILE A 34 3.16 0.22 8.66
C ILE A 34 2.86 -1.06 9.45
N SER A 35 3.69 -2.11 9.29
CA SER A 35 3.56 -3.40 9.96
C SER A 35 4.44 -3.52 11.21
N MET A 36 5.24 -2.50 11.52
CA MET A 36 6.22 -2.56 12.59
C MET A 36 5.65 -2.15 13.94
N GLN A 37 6.24 -2.73 14.97
CA GLN A 37 6.06 -2.34 16.36
C GLN A 37 7.41 -2.38 17.06
N ARG A 38 7.60 -1.51 18.03
CA ARG A 38 8.81 -1.51 18.86
C ARG A 38 8.88 -2.78 19.70
N ASP A 39 9.98 -3.50 19.59
CA ASP A 39 10.31 -4.66 20.41
C ASP A 39 11.52 -4.31 21.29
N GLU A 40 11.32 -4.37 22.61
CA GLU A 40 12.37 -4.03 23.57
C GLU A 40 13.52 -5.05 23.56
N ARG A 41 13.24 -6.33 23.26
CA ARG A 41 14.25 -7.41 23.23
C ARG A 41 15.11 -7.29 21.97
N ALA A 42 14.51 -6.91 20.85
CA ALA A 42 15.23 -6.65 19.61
C ALA A 42 15.92 -5.28 19.60
N GLY A 43 15.58 -4.40 20.53
CA GLY A 43 16.13 -3.05 20.63
C GLY A 43 15.71 -2.12 19.48
N GLY A 44 14.64 -2.44 18.75
CA GLY A 44 14.21 -1.70 17.57
C GLY A 44 12.81 -2.06 17.10
N ASN A 45 12.43 -1.47 15.98
CA ASN A 45 11.15 -1.76 15.33
C ASN A 45 11.27 -3.01 14.46
N ILE A 46 10.36 -3.97 14.68
CA ILE A 46 10.29 -5.22 13.91
C ILE A 46 8.92 -5.36 13.24
N PRO A 47 8.84 -5.97 12.04
CA PRO A 47 7.57 -6.25 11.37
C PRO A 47 6.78 -7.31 12.17
N THR A 48 5.77 -6.88 12.91
CA THR A 48 4.99 -7.73 13.81
C THR A 48 3.60 -8.02 13.26
N HIS A 49 2.97 -7.02 12.64
CA HIS A 49 1.58 -7.10 12.21
C HIS A 49 1.46 -7.69 10.81
N GLY A 50 0.69 -8.77 10.66
CA GLY A 50 0.25 -9.31 9.37
C GLY A 50 -0.99 -8.60 8.85
N GLY A 51 -1.43 -9.00 7.66
CA GLY A 51 -2.52 -8.36 6.94
C GLY A 51 -3.83 -8.29 7.73
N GLU A 52 -4.24 -9.38 8.41
CA GLU A 52 -5.47 -9.39 9.21
C GLU A 52 -5.41 -8.39 10.38
N ALA A 53 -4.27 -8.29 11.05
CA ALA A 53 -4.09 -7.33 12.13
C ALA A 53 -4.18 -5.89 11.62
N LEU A 54 -3.53 -5.59 10.50
CA LEU A 54 -3.55 -4.26 9.88
C LEU A 54 -4.97 -3.86 9.41
N VAL A 55 -5.73 -4.79 8.85
CA VAL A 55 -7.14 -4.60 8.51
C VAL A 55 -7.99 -4.38 9.77
N GLY A 56 -7.67 -5.06 10.87
CA GLY A 56 -8.32 -4.86 12.17
C GLY A 56 -8.15 -3.44 12.71
N PHE A 57 -7.01 -2.80 12.47
CA PHE A 57 -6.74 -1.40 12.84
C PHE A 57 -7.39 -0.38 11.88
N ALA A 58 -7.87 -0.80 10.71
CA ALA A 58 -8.50 0.04 9.71
C ALA A 58 -9.96 -0.39 9.43
N PRO A 59 -10.88 -0.27 10.39
CA PRO A 59 -12.25 -0.80 10.27
C PRO A 59 -13.03 -0.18 9.11
N GLU A 60 -12.67 1.01 8.65
CA GLU A 60 -13.29 1.69 7.51
C GLU A 60 -13.08 0.96 6.18
N LEU A 61 -12.04 0.12 6.06
CA LEU A 61 -11.81 -0.71 4.88
C LEU A 61 -13.02 -1.54 4.49
N LYS A 62 -13.76 -2.05 5.47
CA LYS A 62 -14.95 -2.88 5.24
C LYS A 62 -16.06 -2.17 4.47
N SER A 63 -16.07 -0.83 4.50
CA SER A 63 -17.05 -0.01 3.78
C SER A 63 -16.59 0.44 2.41
N VAL A 64 -15.32 0.21 2.04
CA VAL A 64 -14.74 0.67 0.76
C VAL A 64 -15.16 -0.25 -0.39
N ALA A 65 -14.80 -1.51 -0.30
CA ALA A 65 -15.12 -2.53 -1.30
C ALA A 65 -14.90 -3.93 -0.70
N PRO A 66 -15.45 -5.00 -1.28
CA PRO A 66 -15.02 -6.36 -0.99
C PRO A 66 -13.53 -6.53 -1.27
N PHE A 67 -12.80 -7.19 -0.36
CA PHE A 67 -11.38 -7.39 -0.51
C PHE A 67 -10.91 -8.79 -0.12
N ARG A 68 -9.74 -9.16 -0.61
CA ARG A 68 -8.97 -10.33 -0.18
C ARG A 68 -7.68 -9.87 0.48
N ILE A 69 -7.27 -10.57 1.52
CA ILE A 69 -6.01 -10.36 2.23
C ILE A 69 -4.99 -11.35 1.68
N ASP A 70 -3.83 -10.83 1.30
CA ASP A 70 -2.68 -11.58 0.84
C ASP A 70 -1.46 -11.17 1.69
N ASP A 71 -1.13 -11.98 2.68
CA ASP A 71 0.02 -11.77 3.58
C ASP A 71 1.30 -12.29 2.88
N TRP A 72 1.74 -11.57 1.83
CA TRP A 72 2.85 -11.97 0.96
C TRP A 72 4.19 -12.03 1.69
N GLY A 73 4.40 -11.14 2.69
CA GLY A 73 5.61 -11.14 3.48
C GLY A 73 5.67 -10.02 4.50
N ARG A 74 6.75 -10.00 5.30
CA ARG A 74 7.01 -8.98 6.33
C ARG A 74 8.44 -8.51 6.23
N TYR A 75 8.74 -7.75 5.19
CA TYR A 75 10.09 -7.29 4.90
C TYR A 75 10.27 -5.82 5.28
N PRO A 76 11.37 -5.47 5.98
CA PRO A 76 11.86 -4.09 5.99
C PRO A 76 12.17 -3.63 4.56
N ALA A 77 12.01 -2.34 4.28
CA ALA A 77 12.24 -1.79 2.94
C ALA A 77 13.64 -2.12 2.39
N CYS A 78 14.67 -2.05 3.23
CA CYS A 78 16.05 -2.35 2.86
C CYS A 78 16.29 -3.84 2.44
N HIS A 79 15.34 -4.72 2.71
CA HIS A 79 15.39 -6.12 2.27
C HIS A 79 14.61 -6.37 0.98
N MET A 80 14.01 -5.34 0.39
CA MET A 80 13.31 -5.41 -0.90
C MET A 80 14.27 -5.17 -2.06
N GLY A 81 15.24 -6.09 -2.23
CA GLY A 81 16.15 -6.06 -3.37
C GLY A 81 15.46 -6.44 -4.69
N TYR A 82 16.17 -6.31 -5.83
CA TYR A 82 15.60 -6.50 -7.17
C TYR A 82 14.90 -7.85 -7.37
N ASP A 83 15.43 -8.94 -6.83
CA ASP A 83 14.81 -10.25 -6.95
C ASP A 83 13.43 -10.27 -6.28
N LYS A 84 13.32 -9.71 -5.07
CA LYS A 84 12.03 -9.59 -4.36
C LYS A 84 11.06 -8.63 -5.04
N LEU A 85 11.54 -7.53 -5.60
CA LEU A 85 10.70 -6.62 -6.39
C LEU A 85 10.12 -7.35 -7.61
N TRP A 86 10.92 -8.19 -8.26
CA TRP A 86 10.47 -8.96 -9.40
C TRP A 86 9.52 -10.10 -9.03
N GLU A 87 9.75 -10.76 -7.90
CA GLU A 87 8.81 -11.72 -7.31
C GLU A 87 7.46 -11.05 -6.99
N LEU A 88 7.48 -9.90 -6.33
CA LEU A 88 6.27 -9.12 -6.02
C LEU A 88 5.54 -8.70 -7.30
N ARG A 89 6.26 -8.17 -8.30
CA ARG A 89 5.70 -7.83 -9.60
C ARG A 89 4.98 -9.01 -10.25
N ASN A 90 5.61 -10.18 -10.26
CA ASN A 90 5.02 -11.38 -10.86
C ASN A 90 3.80 -11.86 -10.07
N HIS A 91 3.85 -11.76 -8.75
CA HIS A 91 2.74 -12.09 -7.88
C HIS A 91 1.53 -11.19 -8.16
N VAL A 92 1.73 -9.87 -8.23
CA VAL A 92 0.68 -8.90 -8.56
C VAL A 92 0.12 -9.16 -9.97
N ALA A 93 0.98 -9.40 -10.96
CA ALA A 93 0.53 -9.73 -12.32
C ALA A 93 -0.33 -11.01 -12.37
N ARG A 94 -0.01 -12.00 -11.53
CA ARG A 94 -0.82 -13.21 -11.40
C ARG A 94 -2.19 -12.91 -10.81
N ILE A 95 -2.25 -12.13 -9.73
CA ILE A 95 -3.51 -11.69 -9.09
C ILE A 95 -4.40 -10.98 -10.12
N MET A 96 -3.83 -10.04 -10.87
CA MET A 96 -4.58 -9.28 -11.87
C MET A 96 -5.15 -10.18 -12.96
N ARG A 97 -4.37 -11.14 -13.46
CA ARG A 97 -4.75 -12.00 -14.58
C ARG A 97 -5.64 -13.17 -14.18
N GLU A 98 -5.25 -13.90 -13.12
CA GLU A 98 -5.86 -15.18 -12.77
C GLU A 98 -7.00 -15.01 -11.77
N GLU A 99 -6.87 -14.07 -10.84
CA GLU A 99 -7.87 -13.82 -9.81
C GLU A 99 -8.81 -12.66 -10.16
N ARG A 100 -8.59 -12.01 -11.32
CA ARG A 100 -9.41 -10.92 -11.86
C ARG A 100 -9.64 -9.80 -10.87
N ALA A 101 -8.58 -9.43 -10.14
CA ALA A 101 -8.62 -8.28 -9.25
C ALA A 101 -9.08 -7.03 -9.99
N THR A 102 -9.96 -6.26 -9.38
CA THR A 102 -10.39 -4.96 -9.92
C THR A 102 -9.54 -3.81 -9.44
N GLY A 103 -8.67 -4.06 -8.47
CA GLY A 103 -7.68 -3.15 -7.93
C GLY A 103 -6.75 -3.90 -6.97
N VAL A 104 -5.54 -3.39 -6.78
CA VAL A 104 -4.55 -3.97 -5.87
C VAL A 104 -4.03 -2.88 -4.95
N VAL A 105 -3.96 -3.16 -3.65
CA VAL A 105 -3.28 -2.33 -2.66
C VAL A 105 -2.05 -3.06 -2.18
N ILE A 106 -0.92 -2.38 -2.09
CA ILE A 106 0.35 -2.96 -1.61
C ILE A 106 0.84 -2.11 -0.44
N THR A 107 1.02 -2.73 0.74
CA THR A 107 1.76 -2.06 1.82
C THR A 107 3.26 -2.23 1.59
N HIS A 108 4.03 -1.18 1.81
CA HIS A 108 5.45 -1.16 1.52
C HIS A 108 6.22 -0.27 2.50
N GLY A 109 7.50 -0.54 2.68
CA GLY A 109 8.38 0.38 3.40
C GLY A 109 8.77 1.58 2.54
N THR A 110 8.87 2.76 3.14
CA THR A 110 9.04 4.02 2.39
C THR A 110 10.41 4.16 1.72
N ASP A 111 11.46 3.45 2.17
CA ASP A 111 12.84 3.65 1.67
C ASP A 111 13.06 3.14 0.25
N THR A 112 12.28 2.14 -0.19
CA THR A 112 12.35 1.57 -1.55
C THR A 112 10.99 1.59 -2.25
N ILE A 113 10.09 2.49 -1.81
CA ILE A 113 8.75 2.61 -2.40
C ILE A 113 8.82 3.14 -3.83
N GLU A 114 9.76 4.03 -4.12
CA GLU A 114 9.91 4.65 -5.44
C GLU A 114 10.38 3.66 -6.49
N GLU A 115 11.34 2.78 -6.18
CA GLU A 115 11.81 1.73 -7.09
C GLU A 115 10.71 0.71 -7.37
N THR A 116 10.01 0.29 -6.30
CA THR A 116 8.88 -0.63 -6.44
C THR A 116 7.78 0.00 -7.29
N ALA A 117 7.40 1.23 -7.01
CA ALA A 117 6.36 1.94 -7.73
C ALA A 117 6.74 2.12 -9.22
N TYR A 118 8.00 2.45 -9.50
CA TYR A 118 8.50 2.59 -10.86
C TYR A 118 8.43 1.28 -11.64
N ILE A 119 8.96 0.19 -11.07
CA ILE A 119 8.95 -1.13 -11.72
C ILE A 119 7.52 -1.58 -12.01
N LEU A 120 6.62 -1.48 -11.03
CA LEU A 120 5.23 -1.88 -11.23
C LEU A 120 4.54 -1.00 -12.27
N ALA A 121 4.76 0.32 -12.24
CA ALA A 121 4.18 1.25 -13.21
C ALA A 121 4.63 0.99 -14.66
N ARG A 122 5.85 0.47 -14.84
CA ARG A 122 6.43 0.22 -16.17
C ARG A 122 6.15 -1.18 -16.70
N THR A 123 5.66 -2.10 -15.87
CA THR A 123 5.60 -3.53 -16.23
C THR A 123 4.25 -4.19 -15.99
N LEU A 124 3.31 -3.53 -15.31
CA LEU A 124 1.95 -4.03 -15.09
C LEU A 124 0.95 -3.39 -16.05
N ASP A 125 -0.19 -4.04 -16.21
CA ASP A 125 -1.32 -3.52 -16.99
C ASP A 125 -1.92 -2.28 -16.29
N PRO A 126 -1.97 -1.11 -16.93
CA PRO A 126 -2.48 0.10 -16.33
C PRO A 126 -4.01 0.08 -16.09
N GLU A 127 -4.75 -0.83 -16.73
CA GLU A 127 -6.21 -0.92 -16.58
C GLU A 127 -6.64 -1.37 -15.18
N VAL A 128 -5.79 -2.11 -14.46
CA VAL A 128 -6.03 -2.48 -13.06
C VAL A 128 -5.26 -1.54 -12.16
N PRO A 129 -5.95 -0.68 -11.37
CA PRO A 129 -5.28 0.24 -10.47
C PRO A 129 -4.44 -0.50 -9.42
N VAL A 130 -3.20 -0.08 -9.26
CA VAL A 130 -2.32 -0.55 -8.17
C VAL A 130 -2.00 0.66 -7.28
N ALA A 131 -2.40 0.60 -6.01
CA ALA A 131 -2.13 1.64 -5.02
C ALA A 131 -1.08 1.13 -4.01
N ILE A 132 0.11 1.72 -4.00
CA ILE A 132 1.16 1.40 -3.02
C ILE A 132 1.05 2.42 -1.88
N THR A 133 1.20 1.94 -0.66
CA THR A 133 1.18 2.78 0.53
C THR A 133 2.11 2.25 1.62
N GLY A 134 2.29 3.04 2.66
CA GLY A 134 3.11 2.69 3.81
C GLY A 134 2.75 3.55 5.02
N ALA A 135 3.67 3.68 5.97
CA ALA A 135 3.53 4.57 7.11
C ALA A 135 4.89 5.14 7.52
N MET A 136 4.90 6.34 8.09
CA MET A 136 6.09 6.92 8.72
C MET A 136 6.18 6.52 10.19
N LEU A 137 5.06 6.30 10.84
CA LEU A 137 4.98 5.91 12.23
C LEU A 137 4.64 4.41 12.37
N THR A 138 5.10 3.80 13.47
CA THR A 138 4.79 2.40 13.81
C THR A 138 3.50 2.29 14.61
N ALA A 139 2.96 1.08 14.74
CA ALA A 139 1.70 0.82 15.45
C ALA A 139 1.72 1.23 16.94
N GLY A 140 2.89 1.42 17.54
CA GLY A 140 3.04 1.89 18.92
C GLY A 140 3.12 3.41 19.07
N ASP A 141 3.27 4.14 17.97
CA ASP A 141 3.47 5.58 17.99
C ASP A 141 2.16 6.35 18.06
N VAL A 142 2.16 7.47 18.79
CA VAL A 142 1.01 8.37 18.85
C VAL A 142 0.78 9.02 17.49
N GLY A 143 -0.43 8.83 16.94
CA GLY A 143 -0.79 9.35 15.63
C GLY A 143 -0.30 8.49 14.47
N TRP A 144 -0.12 7.18 14.71
CA TRP A 144 0.19 6.22 13.66
C TRP A 144 -0.68 6.40 12.42
N ASP A 145 -0.04 6.63 11.29
CA ASP A 145 -0.66 7.00 10.01
C ASP A 145 -1.07 5.80 9.16
N GLY A 146 -0.62 4.59 9.52
CA GLY A 146 -0.83 3.37 8.74
C GLY A 146 -2.27 3.03 8.39
N PRO A 147 -3.22 2.98 9.36
CA PRO A 147 -4.62 2.64 9.08
C PRO A 147 -5.30 3.61 8.12
N ARG A 148 -4.99 4.91 8.23
CA ARG A 148 -5.51 5.94 7.33
C ARG A 148 -4.95 5.77 5.92
N ASN A 149 -3.63 5.64 5.79
CA ASN A 149 -2.97 5.48 4.51
C ASN A 149 -3.46 4.20 3.80
N LEU A 150 -3.65 3.10 4.53
CA LEU A 150 -4.20 1.86 4.00
C LEU A 150 -5.62 2.03 3.47
N THR A 151 -6.48 2.73 4.24
CA THR A 151 -7.87 3.01 3.84
C THR A 151 -7.93 3.91 2.60
N ASP A 152 -7.09 4.95 2.54
CA ASP A 152 -7.03 5.87 1.41
C ASP A 152 -6.52 5.14 0.15
N ALA A 153 -5.51 4.26 0.27
CA ALA A 153 -5.04 3.43 -0.83
C ALA A 153 -6.14 2.48 -1.35
N ALA A 154 -6.92 1.88 -0.45
CA ALA A 154 -8.04 1.03 -0.82
C ALA A 154 -9.14 1.80 -1.57
N ARG A 155 -9.48 3.01 -1.14
CA ARG A 155 -10.43 3.89 -1.84
C ARG A 155 -9.95 4.22 -3.25
N VAL A 156 -8.67 4.54 -3.41
CA VAL A 156 -8.06 4.80 -4.73
C VAL A 156 -8.10 3.56 -5.60
N ALA A 157 -7.69 2.39 -5.08
CA ALA A 157 -7.68 1.15 -5.85
C ALA A 157 -9.08 0.68 -6.25
N ALA A 158 -10.12 0.99 -5.46
CA ALA A 158 -11.51 0.64 -5.75
C ALA A 158 -12.21 1.66 -6.67
N SER A 159 -11.63 2.85 -6.86
CA SER A 159 -12.26 3.93 -7.64
C SER A 159 -12.25 3.65 -9.14
N PRO A 160 -13.39 3.78 -9.84
CA PRO A 160 -13.44 3.67 -11.30
C PRO A 160 -12.53 4.69 -12.02
N GLU A 161 -12.34 5.88 -11.44
CA GLU A 161 -11.50 6.95 -11.99
C GLU A 161 -10.00 6.63 -11.93
N SER A 162 -9.63 5.60 -11.18
CA SER A 162 -8.25 5.11 -11.09
C SER A 162 -7.87 4.16 -12.23
N ARG A 163 -8.83 3.65 -12.99
CA ARG A 163 -8.57 2.79 -14.15
C ARG A 163 -7.77 3.54 -15.22
N GLY A 164 -6.84 2.85 -15.84
CA GLY A 164 -5.93 3.42 -16.82
C GLY A 164 -4.81 4.30 -16.23
N ARG A 165 -4.80 4.53 -14.90
CA ARG A 165 -3.72 5.28 -14.24
C ARG A 165 -2.51 4.40 -13.85
N GLY A 166 -2.68 3.08 -13.90
CA GLY A 166 -1.64 2.12 -13.56
C GLY A 166 -1.28 2.14 -12.08
N THR A 167 0.01 2.10 -11.79
CA THR A 167 0.52 2.13 -10.42
C THR A 167 0.61 3.56 -9.88
N MET A 168 0.07 3.74 -8.70
CA MET A 168 0.06 5.00 -7.95
C MET A 168 0.66 4.77 -6.55
N VAL A 169 1.26 5.79 -5.97
CA VAL A 169 1.59 5.81 -4.54
C VAL A 169 0.59 6.72 -3.84
N VAL A 170 -0.08 6.20 -2.82
CA VAL A 170 -1.09 6.90 -2.03
C VAL A 170 -0.56 7.07 -0.62
N PHE A 171 -0.26 8.29 -0.24
CA PHE A 171 0.42 8.57 1.02
C PHE A 171 0.02 9.93 1.59
N ALA A 172 -0.25 9.99 2.89
CA ALA A 172 -0.62 11.22 3.60
C ALA A 172 -1.73 12.03 2.90
N GLY A 173 -2.74 11.33 2.33
CA GLY A 173 -3.86 11.93 1.61
C GLY A 173 -3.53 12.47 0.22
N GLN A 174 -2.38 12.11 -0.36
CA GLN A 174 -1.95 12.50 -1.70
C GLN A 174 -1.82 11.28 -2.60
N ILE A 175 -1.96 11.48 -3.92
CA ILE A 175 -1.84 10.43 -4.93
C ILE A 175 -0.77 10.86 -5.92
N PHE A 176 0.30 10.06 -5.99
CA PHE A 176 1.43 10.30 -6.89
C PHE A 176 1.43 9.27 -8.02
N ALA A 177 1.90 9.68 -9.20
CA ALA A 177 2.19 8.75 -10.29
C ALA A 177 3.38 7.85 -9.91
N GLY A 178 3.21 6.52 -9.96
CA GLY A 178 4.22 5.57 -9.52
C GLY A 178 5.57 5.65 -10.24
N HIS A 179 5.58 6.18 -11.47
CA HIS A 179 6.82 6.36 -12.25
C HIS A 179 7.53 7.71 -12.03
N GLN A 180 7.00 8.56 -11.14
CA GLN A 180 7.49 9.93 -10.91
C GLN A 180 7.51 10.32 -9.43
N VAL A 181 7.16 9.39 -8.55
CA VAL A 181 7.26 9.62 -7.10
C VAL A 181 8.71 9.46 -6.66
N THR A 182 9.13 10.27 -5.70
CA THR A 182 10.42 10.13 -5.03
C THR A 182 10.31 10.52 -3.56
N LYS A 183 11.14 9.92 -2.73
CA LYS A 183 11.24 10.24 -1.29
C LYS A 183 12.24 11.36 -1.11
N HIS A 184 11.80 12.46 -0.50
CA HIS A 184 12.62 13.66 -0.28
C HIS A 184 13.10 13.80 1.16
N ASP A 185 12.36 13.23 2.11
CA ASP A 185 12.63 13.38 3.53
C ASP A 185 12.40 12.06 4.27
N GLU A 186 13.24 11.78 5.24
CA GLU A 186 13.19 10.56 6.05
C GLU A 186 12.38 10.73 7.34
N GLU A 187 12.18 11.97 7.79
CA GLU A 187 11.55 12.29 9.07
C GLU A 187 10.19 12.98 8.91
N ASP A 188 9.93 13.59 7.75
CA ASP A 188 8.66 14.26 7.48
C ASP A 188 7.52 13.23 7.38
N ARG A 189 6.35 13.60 7.88
CA ARG A 189 5.11 12.83 7.71
C ARG A 189 4.57 12.85 6.27
N GLN A 190 5.07 13.74 5.44
CA GLN A 190 4.80 13.84 4.01
C GLN A 190 6.10 13.71 3.20
N PRO A 191 6.79 12.56 3.29
CA PRO A 191 8.16 12.40 2.80
C PRO A 191 8.24 12.31 1.27
N LEU A 192 7.10 12.17 0.59
CA LEU A 192 7.04 11.90 -0.84
C LEU A 192 6.69 13.15 -1.64
N GLY A 193 7.35 13.28 -2.79
CA GLY A 193 7.06 14.30 -3.80
C GLY A 193 6.98 13.69 -5.19
N GLY A 194 6.52 14.47 -6.18
CA GLY A 194 6.39 14.02 -7.56
C GLY A 194 5.20 14.63 -8.27
N ILE A 195 4.83 14.09 -9.43
CA ILE A 195 3.63 14.52 -10.14
C ILE A 195 2.40 13.91 -9.44
N HIS A 196 1.52 14.80 -9.00
CA HIS A 196 0.27 14.44 -8.36
C HIS A 196 -0.81 14.14 -9.40
N PHE A 197 -1.57 13.08 -9.17
CA PHE A 197 -2.88 12.95 -9.77
C PHE A 197 -3.90 13.77 -8.98
N PRO A 198 -4.84 14.46 -9.65
CA PRO A 198 -5.99 15.01 -8.95
C PRO A 198 -6.73 13.87 -8.24
N GLN A 199 -7.17 14.13 -7.02
CA GLN A 199 -7.94 13.15 -6.25
C GLN A 199 -9.15 12.68 -7.07
N PRO A 200 -9.44 11.37 -7.12
CA PRO A 200 -10.49 10.83 -7.97
C PRO A 200 -11.89 11.39 -7.65
N CYS A 201 -12.14 11.74 -6.41
CA CYS A 201 -13.36 12.40 -5.95
C CYS A 201 -13.16 12.92 -4.52
N SER A 202 -13.78 14.04 -4.16
CA SER A 202 -13.80 14.56 -2.78
C SER A 202 -14.44 13.61 -1.77
N SER A 203 -15.19 12.60 -2.23
CA SER A 203 -15.74 11.51 -1.40
C SER A 203 -14.76 10.37 -1.15
N CYS A 204 -13.69 10.22 -1.95
CA CYS A 204 -12.68 9.17 -1.75
C CYS A 204 -11.84 9.42 -0.49
N PHE A 205 -11.56 10.68 -0.20
CA PHE A 205 -10.91 11.08 1.04
C PHE A 205 -11.97 11.77 1.90
N GLY A 206 -12.36 11.16 3.02
CA GLY A 206 -13.27 11.78 3.97
C GLY A 206 -12.84 13.22 4.24
N ARG A 207 -13.80 14.15 4.30
CA ARG A 207 -13.58 15.60 4.50
C ARG A 207 -12.83 15.84 5.82
N HIS A 208 -11.54 15.80 5.78
CA HIS A 208 -10.69 16.38 6.79
C HIS A 208 -9.81 17.42 6.11
N SER A 209 -10.29 18.67 6.18
CA SER A 209 -9.49 19.85 5.89
C SER A 209 -8.26 19.85 6.79
N HIS A 210 -7.10 19.50 6.26
CA HIS A 210 -5.87 19.90 6.91
C HIS A 210 -5.79 21.43 6.84
N PRO A 211 -5.55 22.12 7.96
CA PRO A 211 -5.18 23.53 7.89
C PRO A 211 -3.88 23.59 7.08
N ARG A 212 -3.87 24.36 5.99
CA ARG A 212 -2.63 24.71 5.29
C ARG A 212 -1.71 25.35 6.33
N PRO A 213 -0.42 25.00 6.38
CA PRO A 213 0.50 25.77 7.18
C PRO A 213 0.44 27.21 6.66
N THR A 214 0.00 28.11 7.51
CA THR A 214 0.05 29.55 7.25
C THR A 214 1.52 29.89 7.14
N GLY A 215 1.98 30.22 5.94
CA GLY A 215 3.32 30.72 5.71
C GLY A 215 3.59 31.85 6.70
N ALA A 216 4.67 31.72 7.46
CA ALA A 216 5.21 32.78 8.28
C ALA A 216 5.53 33.95 7.33
N GLY A 217 4.71 35.00 7.40
CA GLY A 217 5.00 36.25 6.76
C GLY A 217 6.29 36.82 7.36
N GLY A 218 7.26 37.09 6.49
CA GLY A 218 8.44 37.83 6.84
C GLY A 218 8.07 39.24 7.28
N GLY A 219 8.68 39.65 8.36
CA GLY A 219 8.89 41.00 8.79
C GLY A 219 10.39 41.25 8.90
#